data_09de700f4e471748e82418c4a633a79b
#
_entry.id   09de700f4e471748e82418c4a633a79b
#
_cell.length_a   1.000
_cell.length_b   1.000
_cell.length_c   1.000
_cell.angle_alpha   90.00
_cell.angle_beta   90.00
_cell.angle_gamma   90.00
#
_symmetry.space_group_name_H-M   'P 1'
#
loop_
_entity.id
_entity.type
_entity.pdbx_description
1 polymer ?
#
loop_
_entity_poly.entity_id
_entity_poly.type
_entity_poly.pdbx_seq_one_letter_code
_entity_poly.pdbx_strand_id
1 'polypeptide(L)'
;NLISYAGVHRQPIDFEKVLKENILPTPIEQIDNMVLFLGERSKFLGKNLDFDPVLTYQLNAWAGIINEENFLALIQALEEFDYISQKSIHSENLISVKLSLKGWEYFKSLQERNPASKQIFMAMKFEDKAKHFVNTHLKPLTQKLGFDLKLLDEIISEESLIDDKLRVEIKKSRLLICDLTHGNQGAYWEAGYAEGLGIPVLYICSKTAFNSKTRKPHFDVNHQEIFTWANNKESITNFKQQLEAKIILLTQQLIC
;
A
#
# COMPACT_ATOMS: atom_id res chain seq x y z
N ASN A 1 27.73 1.49 11.04
CA ASN A 1 27.65 0.52 9.94
C ASN A 1 26.31 -0.19 10.02
N LEU A 2 25.25 0.49 9.62
CA LEU A 2 23.95 -0.10 9.40
C LEU A 2 24.01 -0.81 8.07
N ILE A 3 23.89 -2.10 8.16
CA ILE A 3 24.04 -3.05 7.09
C ILE A 3 22.99 -2.74 6.02
N SER A 4 23.46 -2.35 4.85
CA SER A 4 22.64 -2.33 3.64
C SER A 4 22.20 -3.77 3.35
N TYR A 5 20.93 -4.09 3.56
CA TYR A 5 20.36 -5.32 3.04
C TYR A 5 20.20 -5.18 1.54
N ALA A 6 21.21 -5.69 0.81
CA ALA A 6 21.15 -5.85 -0.63
C ALA A 6 20.10 -6.90 -0.98
N GLY A 7 18.98 -6.47 -1.50
CA GLY A 7 17.92 -7.37 -2.00
C GLY A 7 16.63 -6.65 -2.34
N VAL A 8 16.30 -5.64 -1.61
CA VAL A 8 15.24 -4.68 -1.95
C VAL A 8 15.92 -3.33 -2.04
N HIS A 9 15.72 -2.58 -3.12
CA HIS A 9 16.32 -1.25 -3.32
C HIS A 9 15.77 -0.24 -2.30
N ARG A 10 16.07 -0.47 -1.00
CA ARG A 10 15.81 0.49 0.06
C ARG A 10 17.07 1.30 0.27
N GLN A 11 16.95 2.60 0.18
CA GLN A 11 18.01 3.50 0.60
C GLN A 11 18.28 3.30 2.10
N PRO A 12 19.53 3.47 2.55
CA PRO A 12 19.85 3.42 3.98
C PRO A 12 18.93 4.37 4.73
N ILE A 13 18.38 3.89 5.86
CA ILE A 13 17.58 4.76 6.74
C ILE A 13 18.47 5.92 7.18
N ASP A 14 18.07 7.13 6.85
CA ASP A 14 18.72 8.34 7.39
C ASP A 14 18.33 8.50 8.85
N PHE A 15 19.19 8.04 9.73
CA PHE A 15 18.99 8.07 11.18
C PHE A 15 18.79 9.48 11.71
N GLU A 16 19.47 10.48 11.16
CA GLU A 16 19.28 11.86 11.58
C GLU A 16 17.88 12.36 11.22
N LYS A 17 17.36 11.92 10.08
CA LYS A 17 15.99 12.23 9.65
C LYS A 17 14.96 11.54 10.54
N VAL A 18 15.14 10.24 10.83
CA VAL A 18 14.26 9.47 11.74
C VAL A 18 14.24 10.07 13.14
N LEU A 19 15.40 10.45 13.67
CA LEU A 19 15.50 11.09 15.00
C LEU A 19 14.88 12.49 15.02
N LYS A 20 14.98 13.25 13.92
CA LYS A 20 14.37 14.60 13.82
C LYS A 20 12.86 14.56 13.61
N GLU A 21 12.37 13.59 12.88
CA GLU A 21 10.96 13.50 12.49
C GLU A 21 10.15 12.61 13.45
N ASN A 22 10.79 11.92 14.40
CA ASN A 22 10.14 11.01 15.37
C ASN A 22 9.22 9.96 14.71
N ILE A 23 9.57 9.53 13.49
CA ILE A 23 8.76 8.61 12.67
C ILE A 23 9.21 7.19 12.99
N LEU A 24 8.62 6.60 14.01
CA LEU A 24 8.69 5.15 14.22
C LEU A 24 7.60 4.48 13.36
N PRO A 25 7.85 3.26 12.86
CA PRO A 25 6.81 2.49 12.18
C PRO A 25 5.60 2.31 13.09
N THR A 26 4.42 2.42 12.53
CA THR A 26 3.18 2.07 13.23
C THR A 26 3.16 0.58 13.59
N PRO A 27 2.35 0.13 14.56
CA PRO A 27 2.27 -1.30 14.90
C PRO A 27 1.98 -2.21 13.70
N ILE A 28 1.15 -1.76 12.75
CA ILE A 28 0.86 -2.53 11.53
C ILE A 28 2.07 -2.59 10.61
N GLU A 29 2.79 -1.49 10.44
CA GLU A 29 4.05 -1.48 9.66
C GLU A 29 5.13 -2.34 10.31
N GLN A 30 5.19 -2.40 11.64
CA GLN A 30 6.08 -3.30 12.35
C GLN A 30 5.73 -4.77 12.08
N ILE A 31 4.43 -5.13 12.06
CA ILE A 31 3.95 -6.46 11.68
C ILE A 31 4.34 -6.79 10.22
N ASP A 32 4.08 -5.88 9.28
CA ASP A 32 4.46 -6.03 7.88
C ASP A 32 5.97 -6.27 7.73
N ASN A 33 6.78 -5.47 8.41
CA ASN A 33 8.22 -5.58 8.41
C ASN A 33 8.70 -6.91 9.03
N MET A 34 8.07 -7.37 10.12
CA MET A 34 8.39 -8.67 10.71
C MET A 34 8.08 -9.83 9.76
N VAL A 35 6.91 -9.82 9.12
CA VAL A 35 6.55 -10.87 8.15
C VAL A 35 7.49 -10.86 6.94
N LEU A 36 7.86 -9.69 6.42
CA LEU A 36 8.87 -9.57 5.36
C LEU A 36 10.22 -10.14 5.79
N PHE A 37 10.71 -9.78 6.98
CA PHE A 37 11.96 -10.30 7.53
C PHE A 37 11.94 -11.82 7.66
N LEU A 38 10.87 -12.36 8.25
CA LEU A 38 10.69 -13.79 8.45
C LEU A 38 10.65 -14.56 7.12
N GLY A 39 9.89 -14.06 6.13
CA GLY A 39 9.76 -14.69 4.82
C GLY A 39 11.07 -14.73 4.05
N GLU A 40 11.81 -13.62 4.02
CA GLU A 40 13.12 -13.55 3.36
C GLU A 40 14.15 -14.49 3.97
N ARG A 41 14.11 -14.67 5.29
CA ARG A 41 15.05 -15.54 6.03
C ARG A 41 14.66 -17.00 6.01
N SER A 42 13.36 -17.31 6.00
CA SER A 42 12.86 -18.68 6.02
C SER A 42 13.13 -19.44 4.72
N LYS A 43 13.06 -18.78 3.57
CA LYS A 43 13.28 -19.31 2.20
C LYS A 43 12.36 -20.46 1.78
N PHE A 44 11.77 -21.22 2.70
CA PHE A 44 10.85 -22.32 2.42
C PHE A 44 9.88 -22.58 3.57
N LEU A 45 8.74 -23.19 3.25
CA LEU A 45 7.70 -23.55 4.21
C LEU A 45 8.25 -24.54 5.28
N GLY A 46 7.99 -24.24 6.54
CA GLY A 46 8.39 -25.07 7.68
C GLY A 46 9.77 -24.79 8.26
N LYS A 47 10.52 -23.86 7.69
CA LYS A 47 11.80 -23.41 8.27
C LYS A 47 11.53 -22.67 9.58
N ASN A 48 12.13 -23.15 10.66
CA ASN A 48 12.20 -22.42 11.92
C ASN A 48 13.33 -21.38 11.87
N LEU A 49 13.06 -20.23 12.45
CA LEU A 49 14.04 -19.19 12.72
C LEU A 49 14.19 -19.05 14.23
N ASP A 50 15.38 -19.31 14.71
CA ASP A 50 15.73 -19.20 16.12
C ASP A 50 16.28 -17.81 16.38
N PHE A 51 15.62 -17.05 17.24
CA PHE A 51 16.02 -15.68 17.56
C PHE A 51 17.15 -15.69 18.59
N ASP A 52 18.36 -15.85 18.10
CA ASP A 52 19.56 -15.55 18.86
C ASP A 52 19.73 -14.01 19.03
N PRO A 53 20.64 -13.52 19.85
CA PRO A 53 20.84 -12.09 20.06
C PRO A 53 21.13 -11.31 18.76
N VAL A 54 21.83 -11.93 17.79
CA VAL A 54 22.20 -11.31 16.53
C VAL A 54 20.98 -11.15 15.63
N LEU A 55 20.19 -12.22 15.48
CA LEU A 55 18.99 -12.20 14.65
C LEU A 55 17.92 -11.26 15.26
N THR A 56 17.79 -11.27 16.60
CA THR A 56 16.90 -10.35 17.31
C THR A 56 17.29 -8.89 17.08
N TYR A 57 18.57 -8.57 17.18
CA TYR A 57 19.07 -7.23 16.90
C TYR A 57 18.78 -6.79 15.45
N GLN A 58 19.02 -7.69 14.50
CA GLN A 58 18.73 -7.43 13.09
C GLN A 58 17.24 -7.19 12.82
N LEU A 59 16.37 -8.02 13.46
CA LEU A 59 14.93 -7.85 13.35
C LEU A 59 14.46 -6.54 13.97
N ASN A 60 14.96 -6.20 15.15
CA ASN A 60 14.62 -4.96 15.84
C ASN A 60 14.96 -3.73 14.98
N ALA A 61 16.16 -3.72 14.38
CA ALA A 61 16.58 -2.65 13.49
C ALA A 61 15.75 -2.61 12.19
N TRP A 62 15.37 -3.78 11.66
CA TRP A 62 14.59 -3.88 10.43
C TRP A 62 13.12 -3.46 10.64
N ALA A 63 12.50 -3.94 11.72
CA ALA A 63 11.09 -3.73 11.98
C ALA A 63 10.78 -2.44 12.78
N GLY A 64 11.81 -1.73 13.25
CA GLY A 64 11.64 -0.56 14.09
C GLY A 64 11.14 -0.88 15.49
N ILE A 65 11.59 -2.02 16.04
CA ILE A 65 11.24 -2.49 17.39
C ILE A 65 12.12 -1.77 18.40
N ILE A 66 11.50 -1.17 19.41
CA ILE A 66 12.18 -0.24 20.33
C ILE A 66 12.67 -0.92 21.62
N ASN A 67 12.02 -2.00 22.05
CA ASN A 67 12.35 -2.72 23.28
C ASN A 67 11.79 -4.15 23.25
N GLU A 68 12.12 -4.93 24.28
CA GLU A 68 11.69 -6.32 24.43
C GLU A 68 10.17 -6.47 24.58
N GLU A 69 9.50 -5.57 25.29
CA GLU A 69 8.04 -5.56 25.45
C GLU A 69 7.34 -5.40 24.13
N ASN A 70 7.80 -4.46 23.29
CA ASN A 70 7.28 -4.25 21.93
C ASN A 70 7.53 -5.48 21.04
N PHE A 71 8.71 -6.11 21.15
CA PHE A 71 9.02 -7.35 20.43
C PHE A 71 8.05 -8.48 20.80
N LEU A 72 7.85 -8.74 22.10
CA LEU A 72 6.95 -9.79 22.57
C LEU A 72 5.50 -9.52 22.15
N ALA A 73 5.03 -8.27 22.24
CA ALA A 73 3.69 -7.89 21.81
C ALA A 73 3.49 -8.14 20.30
N LEU A 74 4.50 -7.87 19.47
CA LEU A 74 4.44 -8.14 18.04
C LEU A 74 4.46 -9.64 17.72
N ILE A 75 5.25 -10.44 18.43
CA ILE A 75 5.22 -11.91 18.30
C ILE A 75 3.82 -12.43 18.64
N GLN A 76 3.21 -11.95 19.74
CA GLN A 76 1.86 -12.34 20.12
C GLN A 76 0.84 -11.92 19.04
N ALA A 77 0.92 -10.71 18.51
CA ALA A 77 0.05 -10.26 17.43
C ALA A 77 0.19 -11.13 16.17
N LEU A 78 1.39 -11.51 15.78
CA LEU A 78 1.62 -12.41 14.65
C LEU A 78 1.00 -13.80 14.87
N GLU A 79 0.96 -14.30 16.10
CA GLU A 79 0.27 -15.55 16.47
C GLU A 79 -1.25 -15.38 16.40
N GLU A 80 -1.80 -14.29 16.96
CA GLU A 80 -3.24 -13.98 16.92
C GLU A 80 -3.77 -13.83 15.49
N PHE A 81 -2.95 -13.30 14.57
CA PHE A 81 -3.26 -13.24 13.14
C PHE A 81 -3.03 -14.57 12.40
N ASP A 82 -2.57 -15.62 13.06
CA ASP A 82 -2.14 -16.88 12.43
C ASP A 82 -1.02 -16.73 11.40
N TYR A 83 -0.19 -15.68 11.47
CA TYR A 83 0.92 -15.51 10.53
C TYR A 83 2.15 -16.33 10.89
N ILE A 84 2.31 -16.65 12.16
CA ILE A 84 3.38 -17.53 12.63
C ILE A 84 2.81 -18.67 13.47
N SER A 85 3.58 -19.76 13.58
CA SER A 85 3.41 -20.76 14.61
C SER A 85 4.67 -20.77 15.48
N GLN A 86 4.49 -20.56 16.77
CA GLN A 86 5.56 -20.62 17.75
C GLN A 86 5.89 -22.06 18.07
N LYS A 87 7.17 -22.40 18.15
CA LYS A 87 7.62 -23.61 18.76
C LYS A 87 8.37 -23.26 20.04
N SER A 88 7.94 -23.86 21.13
CA SER A 88 8.35 -23.59 22.48
C SER A 88 9.86 -23.44 22.71
N ILE A 89 10.15 -22.57 23.60
CA ILE A 89 11.35 -22.22 24.33
C ILE A 89 12.15 -23.48 24.74
N HIS A 90 13.35 -23.58 24.20
CA HIS A 90 14.36 -24.42 24.83
C HIS A 90 15.17 -23.54 25.79
N SER A 91 15.37 -24.04 26.97
CA SER A 91 16.16 -23.70 28.18
C SER A 91 16.99 -22.42 28.30
N GLU A 92 17.05 -21.51 27.30
CA GLU A 92 17.84 -20.27 27.30
C GLU A 92 17.11 -19.05 26.69
N ASN A 93 15.80 -18.90 26.88
CA ASN A 93 15.03 -17.77 26.34
C ASN A 93 15.09 -17.63 24.80
N LEU A 94 15.37 -18.70 24.08
CA LEU A 94 15.38 -18.66 22.60
C LEU A 94 13.95 -18.83 22.09
N ILE A 95 13.45 -17.80 21.38
CA ILE A 95 12.16 -17.86 20.69
C ILE A 95 12.42 -18.43 19.31
N SER A 96 11.74 -19.53 18.97
CA SER A 96 11.78 -20.13 17.63
C SER A 96 10.43 -19.95 16.96
N VAL A 97 10.40 -19.34 15.79
CA VAL A 97 9.18 -19.09 15.04
C VAL A 97 9.31 -19.62 13.62
N LYS A 98 8.19 -19.98 13.03
CA LYS A 98 8.08 -20.25 11.59
C LYS A 98 6.84 -19.59 11.02
N LEU A 99 6.90 -19.15 9.79
CA LEU A 99 5.71 -18.68 9.08
C LEU A 99 4.72 -19.83 8.88
N SER A 100 3.46 -19.57 9.21
CA SER A 100 2.33 -20.42 8.85
C SER A 100 2.05 -20.33 7.35
N LEU A 101 1.12 -21.13 6.84
CA LEU A 101 0.65 -20.98 5.45
C LEU A 101 0.07 -19.58 5.21
N LYS A 102 -0.76 -19.09 6.13
CA LYS A 102 -1.35 -17.75 6.09
C LYS A 102 -0.27 -16.65 6.16
N GLY A 103 0.79 -16.87 6.97
CA GLY A 103 1.95 -15.97 7.01
C GLY A 103 2.71 -15.92 5.68
N TRP A 104 2.84 -17.05 4.98
CA TRP A 104 3.44 -17.09 3.64
C TRP A 104 2.56 -16.41 2.58
N GLU A 105 1.25 -16.57 2.64
CA GLU A 105 0.31 -15.84 1.78
C GLU A 105 0.41 -14.33 2.02
N TYR A 106 0.47 -13.93 3.29
CA TYR A 106 0.65 -12.52 3.65
C TYR A 106 2.01 -11.98 3.20
N PHE A 107 3.10 -12.70 3.43
CA PHE A 107 4.44 -12.36 2.91
C PHE A 107 4.43 -12.13 1.41
N LYS A 108 3.81 -13.05 0.65
CA LYS A 108 3.65 -12.89 -0.79
C LYS A 108 2.88 -11.63 -1.16
N SER A 109 1.77 -11.35 -0.46
CA SER A 109 1.00 -10.13 -0.70
C SER A 109 1.80 -8.86 -0.42
N LEU A 110 2.65 -8.86 0.60
CA LEU A 110 3.56 -7.76 0.91
C LEU A 110 4.66 -7.57 -0.14
N GLN A 111 5.18 -8.67 -0.71
CA GLN A 111 6.14 -8.62 -1.82
C GLN A 111 5.48 -8.11 -3.12
N GLU A 112 4.23 -8.45 -3.34
CA GLU A 112 3.45 -7.99 -4.50
C GLU A 112 3.05 -6.51 -4.37
N ARG A 113 3.02 -5.95 -3.15
CA ARG A 113 3.01 -4.50 -2.93
C ARG A 113 4.33 -3.93 -3.44
N ASN A 114 4.31 -3.32 -4.62
CA ASN A 114 5.54 -2.80 -5.24
C ASN A 114 5.84 -1.37 -4.75
N PRO A 115 6.57 -1.18 -3.62
CA PRO A 115 6.87 0.16 -3.10
C PRO A 115 7.76 0.98 -4.03
N ALA A 116 8.48 0.34 -4.94
CA ALA A 116 9.27 1.01 -5.97
C ALA A 116 8.45 1.38 -7.22
N SER A 117 7.19 0.94 -7.30
CA SER A 117 6.34 1.28 -8.44
C SER A 117 6.09 2.77 -8.54
N LYS A 118 6.30 3.30 -9.72
CA LYS A 118 5.93 4.66 -10.09
C LYS A 118 4.56 4.72 -10.78
N GLN A 119 3.83 3.62 -10.82
CA GLN A 119 2.54 3.54 -11.46
C GLN A 119 1.42 3.87 -10.48
N ILE A 120 0.50 4.71 -10.93
CA ILE A 120 -0.82 4.92 -10.32
C ILE A 120 -1.85 4.41 -11.32
N PHE A 121 -2.81 3.58 -10.86
CA PHE A 121 -3.90 3.12 -11.71
C PHE A 121 -5.12 4.04 -11.58
N MET A 122 -5.77 4.36 -12.70
CA MET A 122 -6.98 5.18 -12.74
C MET A 122 -8.21 4.34 -13.03
N ALA A 123 -9.03 4.12 -12.02
CA ALA A 123 -10.34 3.47 -12.11
C ALA A 123 -11.42 4.52 -12.39
N MET A 124 -12.05 4.49 -13.56
CA MET A 124 -13.03 5.50 -13.97
C MET A 124 -13.99 4.98 -15.05
N LYS A 125 -15.05 5.72 -15.29
CA LYS A 125 -15.85 5.52 -16.50
C LYS A 125 -15.10 6.01 -17.74
N PHE A 126 -15.01 5.16 -18.77
CA PHE A 126 -14.37 5.52 -20.04
C PHE A 126 -15.31 6.38 -20.90
N GLU A 127 -15.22 7.68 -20.73
CA GLU A 127 -15.89 8.68 -21.58
C GLU A 127 -14.97 9.89 -21.80
N ASP A 128 -15.17 10.61 -22.91
CA ASP A 128 -14.27 11.69 -23.34
C ASP A 128 -14.10 12.80 -22.30
N LYS A 129 -15.18 13.16 -21.60
CA LYS A 129 -15.13 14.19 -20.55
C LYS A 129 -14.30 13.78 -19.35
N ALA A 130 -14.43 12.54 -18.91
CA ALA A 130 -13.64 12.00 -17.81
C ALA A 130 -12.17 11.87 -18.22
N LYS A 131 -11.88 11.36 -19.42
CA LYS A 131 -10.51 11.29 -19.96
C LYS A 131 -9.88 12.68 -20.09
N HIS A 132 -10.63 13.67 -20.57
CA HIS A 132 -10.16 15.05 -20.67
C HIS A 132 -9.77 15.61 -19.28
N PHE A 133 -10.60 15.38 -18.25
CA PHE A 133 -10.31 15.79 -16.88
C PHE A 133 -9.04 15.15 -16.36
N VAL A 134 -8.89 13.82 -16.52
CA VAL A 134 -7.70 13.08 -16.11
C VAL A 134 -6.45 13.61 -16.82
N ASN A 135 -6.49 13.75 -18.13
CA ASN A 135 -5.34 14.21 -18.92
C ASN A 135 -4.94 15.66 -18.60
N THR A 136 -5.94 16.54 -18.33
CA THR A 136 -5.68 17.96 -18.07
C THR A 136 -5.24 18.22 -16.61
N HIS A 137 -5.75 17.45 -15.66
CA HIS A 137 -5.58 17.76 -14.24
C HIS A 137 -4.82 16.73 -13.45
N LEU A 138 -5.07 15.41 -13.65
CA LEU A 138 -4.50 14.37 -12.83
C LEU A 138 -3.13 13.88 -13.34
N LYS A 139 -2.99 13.62 -14.65
CA LYS A 139 -1.69 13.20 -15.21
C LYS A 139 -0.58 14.21 -14.95
N PRO A 140 -0.76 15.54 -15.18
CA PRO A 140 0.30 16.49 -14.86
C PRO A 140 0.63 16.56 -13.37
N LEU A 141 -0.37 16.35 -12.49
CA LEU A 141 -0.18 16.31 -11.05
C LEU A 141 0.67 15.09 -10.63
N THR A 142 0.29 13.91 -11.08
CA THR A 142 1.01 12.67 -10.74
C THR A 142 2.41 12.65 -11.33
N GLN A 143 2.60 13.15 -12.56
CA GLN A 143 3.93 13.28 -13.19
C GLN A 143 4.85 14.23 -12.41
N LYS A 144 4.33 15.35 -11.92
CA LYS A 144 5.10 16.27 -11.04
C LYS A 144 5.62 15.56 -9.79
N LEU A 145 4.86 14.57 -9.28
CA LEU A 145 5.23 13.74 -8.13
C LEU A 145 6.10 12.53 -8.48
N GLY A 146 6.44 12.35 -9.76
CA GLY A 146 7.26 11.24 -10.23
C GLY A 146 6.50 9.95 -10.49
N PHE A 147 5.15 10.02 -10.59
CA PHE A 147 4.28 8.88 -10.87
C PHE A 147 3.69 8.93 -12.27
N ASP A 148 3.50 7.76 -12.86
CA ASP A 148 2.85 7.55 -14.15
C ASP A 148 1.40 7.07 -13.92
N LEU A 149 0.42 7.91 -14.29
CA LEU A 149 -1.01 7.60 -14.17
C LEU A 149 -1.47 6.82 -15.40
N LYS A 150 -1.79 5.53 -15.21
CA LYS A 150 -2.24 4.61 -16.25
C LYS A 150 -3.76 4.52 -16.30
N LEU A 151 -4.29 4.63 -17.52
CA LEU A 151 -5.69 4.31 -17.84
C LEU A 151 -5.75 2.94 -18.48
N LEU A 152 -6.86 2.22 -18.28
CA LEU A 152 -7.04 0.87 -18.80
C LEU A 152 -6.92 0.80 -20.34
N ASP A 153 -7.48 1.77 -21.07
CA ASP A 153 -7.43 1.81 -22.53
C ASP A 153 -6.01 2.09 -23.11
N GLU A 154 -5.10 2.62 -22.31
CA GLU A 154 -3.68 2.76 -22.69
C GLU A 154 -2.90 1.45 -22.59
N ILE A 155 -3.46 0.46 -21.92
CA ILE A 155 -2.79 -0.80 -21.57
C ILE A 155 -3.28 -1.93 -22.46
N ILE A 156 -4.52 -1.85 -22.96
CA ILE A 156 -5.17 -2.91 -23.71
C ILE A 156 -5.06 -2.62 -25.21
N SER A 157 -4.34 -3.49 -25.93
CA SER A 157 -4.23 -3.46 -27.40
C SER A 157 -5.12 -4.48 -28.12
N GLU A 158 -5.69 -5.46 -27.41
CA GLU A 158 -6.53 -6.52 -27.98
C GLU A 158 -7.62 -6.98 -26.99
N GLU A 159 -8.80 -7.36 -27.50
CA GLU A 159 -10.01 -7.66 -26.71
C GLU A 159 -9.95 -8.94 -25.86
N SER A 160 -8.98 -9.80 -26.06
CA SER A 160 -8.85 -11.05 -25.32
C SER A 160 -8.04 -10.88 -24.03
N LEU A 161 -8.61 -11.16 -22.86
CA LEU A 161 -7.98 -11.16 -21.53
C LEU A 161 -7.92 -9.79 -20.83
N ILE A 162 -8.91 -8.92 -21.04
CA ILE A 162 -9.01 -7.60 -20.39
C ILE A 162 -8.92 -7.74 -18.85
N ASP A 163 -9.66 -8.68 -18.28
CA ASP A 163 -9.75 -8.85 -16.82
C ASP A 163 -8.44 -9.28 -16.17
N ASP A 164 -7.67 -10.14 -16.83
CA ASP A 164 -6.39 -10.59 -16.29
C ASP A 164 -5.32 -9.48 -16.38
N LYS A 165 -5.28 -8.76 -17.50
CA LYS A 165 -4.40 -7.59 -17.65
C LYS A 165 -4.74 -6.51 -16.64
N LEU A 166 -6.01 -6.21 -16.43
CA LEU A 166 -6.51 -5.26 -15.45
C LEU A 166 -6.02 -5.60 -14.04
N ARG A 167 -6.21 -6.84 -13.62
CA ARG A 167 -5.73 -7.31 -12.30
C ARG A 167 -4.21 -7.18 -12.14
N VAL A 168 -3.46 -7.52 -13.20
CA VAL A 168 -1.99 -7.38 -13.21
C VAL A 168 -1.59 -5.91 -13.06
N GLU A 169 -2.24 -5.00 -13.78
CA GLU A 169 -1.90 -3.58 -13.72
C GLU A 169 -2.30 -2.93 -12.39
N ILE A 170 -3.43 -3.33 -11.80
CA ILE A 170 -3.77 -2.91 -10.43
C ILE A 170 -2.70 -3.39 -9.45
N LYS A 171 -2.31 -4.68 -9.49
CA LYS A 171 -1.26 -5.24 -8.62
C LYS A 171 0.10 -4.54 -8.73
N LYS A 172 0.47 -4.07 -9.91
CA LYS A 172 1.72 -3.34 -10.15
C LYS A 172 1.69 -1.91 -9.63
N SER A 173 0.51 -1.40 -9.32
CA SER A 173 0.33 0.02 -8.99
C SER A 173 0.70 0.33 -7.55
N ARG A 174 1.28 1.51 -7.34
CA ARG A 174 1.62 2.05 -6.02
C ARG A 174 0.37 2.44 -5.24
N LEU A 175 -0.59 3.00 -5.94
CA LEU A 175 -1.92 3.36 -5.46
C LEU A 175 -2.91 3.37 -6.62
N LEU A 176 -4.21 3.41 -6.30
CA LEU A 176 -5.29 3.52 -7.25
C LEU A 176 -6.07 4.82 -6.99
N ILE A 177 -6.41 5.55 -8.05
CA ILE A 177 -7.36 6.67 -7.98
C ILE A 177 -8.68 6.20 -8.58
N CYS A 178 -9.78 6.29 -7.82
CA CYS A 178 -11.12 5.87 -8.23
C CYS A 178 -12.03 7.09 -8.41
N ASP A 179 -12.51 7.34 -9.64
CA ASP A 179 -13.49 8.39 -9.93
C ASP A 179 -14.92 7.87 -9.78
N LEU A 180 -15.60 8.36 -8.76
CA LEU A 180 -16.98 8.02 -8.42
C LEU A 180 -18.02 8.90 -9.13
N THR A 181 -17.60 9.89 -9.95
CA THR A 181 -18.48 10.91 -10.55
C THR A 181 -19.63 10.31 -11.34
N HIS A 182 -19.40 9.18 -11.98
CA HIS A 182 -20.36 8.54 -12.89
C HIS A 182 -21.02 7.27 -12.34
N GLY A 183 -20.73 6.88 -11.09
CA GLY A 183 -21.29 5.66 -10.49
C GLY A 183 -20.93 4.39 -11.26
N ASN A 184 -19.75 4.34 -11.90
CA ASN A 184 -19.31 3.19 -12.69
C ASN A 184 -19.00 1.99 -11.78
N GLN A 185 -19.78 0.92 -11.93
CA GLN A 185 -19.63 -0.30 -11.13
C GLN A 185 -18.25 -0.95 -11.31
N GLY A 186 -17.65 -0.88 -12.50
CA GLY A 186 -16.29 -1.35 -12.76
C GLY A 186 -15.27 -0.63 -11.89
N ALA A 187 -15.38 0.71 -11.76
CA ALA A 187 -14.48 1.48 -10.92
C ALA A 187 -14.60 1.12 -9.43
N TYR A 188 -15.80 0.83 -8.94
CA TYR A 188 -16.00 0.33 -7.57
C TYR A 188 -15.36 -1.05 -7.36
N TRP A 189 -15.53 -1.96 -8.35
CA TRP A 189 -14.92 -3.28 -8.30
C TRP A 189 -13.38 -3.20 -8.29
N GLU A 190 -12.80 -2.37 -9.17
CA GLU A 190 -11.36 -2.11 -9.25
C GLU A 190 -10.81 -1.55 -7.94
N ALA A 191 -11.53 -0.60 -7.34
CA ALA A 191 -11.18 -0.03 -6.04
C ALA A 191 -11.22 -1.09 -4.92
N GLY A 192 -12.29 -1.86 -4.83
CA GLY A 192 -12.41 -2.95 -3.84
C GLY A 192 -11.36 -4.05 -4.03
N TYR A 193 -11.01 -4.37 -5.29
CA TYR A 193 -9.93 -5.31 -5.57
C TYR A 193 -8.57 -4.77 -5.11
N ALA A 194 -8.29 -3.49 -5.36
CA ALA A 194 -7.07 -2.83 -4.90
C ALA A 194 -6.98 -2.81 -3.37
N GLU A 195 -8.06 -2.43 -2.67
CA GLU A 195 -8.12 -2.45 -1.21
C GLU A 195 -7.91 -3.85 -0.64
N GLY A 196 -8.52 -4.87 -1.25
CA GLY A 196 -8.33 -6.27 -0.87
C GLY A 196 -6.88 -6.77 -1.02
N LEU A 197 -6.10 -6.14 -1.90
CA LEU A 197 -4.65 -6.35 -2.06
C LEU A 197 -3.81 -5.46 -1.13
N GLY A 198 -4.46 -4.58 -0.33
CA GLY A 198 -3.78 -3.59 0.50
C GLY A 198 -3.12 -2.46 -0.29
N ILE A 199 -3.54 -2.24 -1.53
CA ILE A 199 -3.12 -1.09 -2.35
C ILE A 199 -3.98 0.10 -1.93
N PRO A 200 -3.38 1.25 -1.54
CA PRO A 200 -4.14 2.43 -1.15
C PRO A 200 -5.04 2.92 -2.26
N VAL A 201 -6.27 3.28 -1.93
CA VAL A 201 -7.23 3.85 -2.87
C VAL A 201 -7.56 5.28 -2.50
N LEU A 202 -7.49 6.18 -3.48
CA LEU A 202 -7.92 7.56 -3.38
C LEU A 202 -9.22 7.77 -4.14
N TYR A 203 -10.28 8.10 -3.43
CA TYR A 203 -11.57 8.35 -4.03
C TYR A 203 -11.74 9.82 -4.43
N ILE A 204 -12.13 10.06 -5.68
CA ILE A 204 -12.43 11.38 -6.19
C ILE A 204 -13.86 11.46 -6.74
N CYS A 205 -14.49 12.63 -6.67
CA CYS A 205 -15.83 12.81 -7.21
C CYS A 205 -16.09 14.28 -7.57
N SER A 206 -16.82 14.53 -8.65
CA SER A 206 -17.31 15.89 -8.90
C SER A 206 -18.31 16.33 -7.81
N LYS A 207 -18.25 17.58 -7.36
CA LYS A 207 -19.20 18.12 -6.37
C LYS A 207 -20.66 18.02 -6.84
N THR A 208 -20.88 18.11 -8.14
CA THR A 208 -22.22 17.95 -8.73
C THR A 208 -22.77 16.54 -8.54
N ALA A 209 -21.94 15.51 -8.72
CA ALA A 209 -22.33 14.12 -8.49
C ALA A 209 -22.43 13.83 -6.98
N PHE A 210 -21.45 14.28 -6.21
CA PHE A 210 -21.39 14.09 -4.76
C PHE A 210 -22.64 14.60 -4.04
N ASN A 211 -23.15 15.78 -4.44
CA ASN A 211 -24.34 16.39 -3.85
C ASN A 211 -25.66 15.96 -4.54
N SER A 212 -25.61 15.08 -5.52
CA SER A 212 -26.78 14.61 -6.26
C SER A 212 -27.58 13.59 -5.42
N LYS A 213 -28.90 13.68 -5.47
CA LYS A 213 -29.78 12.67 -4.84
C LYS A 213 -29.71 11.31 -5.54
N THR A 214 -29.40 11.29 -6.83
CA THR A 214 -29.47 10.08 -7.68
C THR A 214 -28.10 9.58 -8.18
N ARG A 215 -27.05 10.41 -8.09
CA ARG A 215 -25.70 10.10 -8.61
C ARG A 215 -24.61 10.19 -7.53
N LYS A 216 -25.02 10.38 -6.27
CA LYS A 216 -24.04 10.38 -5.16
C LYS A 216 -23.30 9.05 -5.09
N PRO A 217 -22.04 9.03 -4.61
CA PRO A 217 -21.31 7.80 -4.36
C PRO A 217 -22.11 6.81 -3.54
N HIS A 218 -21.90 5.51 -3.79
CA HIS A 218 -22.57 4.43 -3.08
C HIS A 218 -22.29 4.51 -1.58
N PHE A 219 -23.22 4.04 -0.76
CA PHE A 219 -23.11 4.13 0.71
C PHE A 219 -21.91 3.34 1.25
N ASP A 220 -21.47 2.29 0.58
CA ASP A 220 -20.32 1.46 0.97
C ASP A 220 -19.00 2.23 1.01
N VAL A 221 -18.90 3.35 0.30
CA VAL A 221 -17.70 4.21 0.31
C VAL A 221 -17.88 5.53 1.05
N ASN A 222 -19.03 5.74 1.70
CA ASN A 222 -19.33 7.00 2.43
C ASN A 222 -18.44 7.21 3.66
N HIS A 223 -17.82 6.17 4.19
CA HIS A 223 -16.86 6.24 5.29
C HIS A 223 -15.45 6.59 4.85
N GLN A 224 -15.20 6.56 3.53
CA GLN A 224 -13.92 6.91 2.94
C GLN A 224 -13.79 8.43 2.74
N GLU A 225 -12.55 8.92 2.76
CA GLU A 225 -12.25 10.30 2.39
C GLU A 225 -12.40 10.46 0.88
N ILE A 226 -13.35 11.30 0.44
CA ILE A 226 -13.62 11.55 -0.98
C ILE A 226 -13.19 12.98 -1.33
N PHE A 227 -12.20 13.12 -2.20
CA PHE A 227 -11.73 14.41 -2.69
C PHE A 227 -12.68 14.94 -3.76
N THR A 228 -13.27 16.11 -3.53
CA THR A 228 -14.30 16.64 -4.43
C THR A 228 -13.81 17.87 -5.22
N TRP A 229 -14.27 18.00 -6.46
CA TRP A 229 -13.95 19.10 -7.35
C TRP A 229 -15.19 19.69 -8.03
N ALA A 230 -15.14 20.97 -8.37
CA ALA A 230 -16.12 21.66 -9.20
C ALA A 230 -15.43 22.32 -10.41
N ASN A 231 -16.19 22.58 -11.47
CA ASN A 231 -15.64 23.12 -12.71
C ASN A 231 -15.36 24.64 -12.62
N ASN A 232 -14.51 25.02 -11.65
CA ASN A 232 -13.96 26.38 -11.53
C ASN A 232 -12.51 26.30 -11.04
N LYS A 233 -11.73 27.32 -11.37
CA LYS A 233 -10.28 27.37 -11.12
C LYS A 233 -9.91 27.17 -9.66
N GLU A 234 -10.60 27.82 -8.74
CA GLU A 234 -10.33 27.75 -7.31
C GLU A 234 -10.56 26.32 -6.75
N SER A 235 -11.72 25.72 -7.08
CA SER A 235 -12.04 24.36 -6.64
C SER A 235 -11.08 23.33 -7.20
N ILE A 236 -10.67 23.45 -8.46
CA ILE A 236 -9.66 22.56 -9.07
C ILE A 236 -8.30 22.73 -8.39
N THR A 237 -7.90 23.96 -8.06
CA THR A 237 -6.63 24.21 -7.37
C THR A 237 -6.62 23.56 -5.98
N ASN A 238 -7.66 23.79 -5.17
CA ASN A 238 -7.80 23.19 -3.85
C ASN A 238 -7.84 21.65 -3.90
N PHE A 239 -8.60 21.09 -4.84
CA PHE A 239 -8.67 19.66 -5.09
C PHE A 239 -7.27 19.08 -5.38
N LYS A 240 -6.51 19.71 -6.29
CA LYS A 240 -5.16 19.27 -6.63
C LYS A 240 -4.21 19.32 -5.43
N GLN A 241 -4.26 20.37 -4.60
CA GLN A 241 -3.44 20.50 -3.42
C GLN A 241 -3.73 19.39 -2.39
N GLN A 242 -5.00 19.12 -2.13
CA GLN A 242 -5.42 18.05 -1.22
C GLN A 242 -4.99 16.67 -1.74
N LEU A 243 -5.20 16.40 -3.02
CA LEU A 243 -4.83 15.13 -3.64
C LEU A 243 -3.30 14.95 -3.66
N GLU A 244 -2.53 16.00 -3.99
CA GLU A 244 -1.07 16.02 -3.94
C GLU A 244 -0.56 15.66 -2.54
N ALA A 245 -1.07 16.32 -1.50
CA ALA A 245 -0.69 16.05 -0.13
C ALA A 245 -0.99 14.60 0.29
N LYS A 246 -2.15 14.08 -0.12
CA LYS A 246 -2.53 12.69 0.20
C LYS A 246 -1.68 11.66 -0.56
N ILE A 247 -1.38 11.89 -1.85
CA ILE A 247 -0.47 11.03 -2.62
C ILE A 247 0.89 10.98 -1.94
N ILE A 248 1.45 12.14 -1.57
CA ILE A 248 2.74 12.21 -0.88
C ILE A 248 2.70 11.41 0.43
N LEU A 249 1.68 11.64 1.25
CA LEU A 249 1.52 10.93 2.52
C LEU A 249 1.49 9.41 2.32
N LEU A 250 0.64 8.90 1.42
CA LEU A 250 0.49 7.47 1.18
C LEU A 250 1.72 6.83 0.52
N THR A 251 2.45 7.59 -0.29
CA THR A 251 3.63 7.06 -1.00
C THR A 251 4.90 7.16 -0.17
N GLN A 252 4.98 8.10 0.77
CA GLN A 252 6.10 8.21 1.72
C GLN A 252 5.99 7.18 2.86
N GLN A 253 4.79 6.92 3.37
CA GLN A 253 4.56 5.91 4.40
C GLN A 253 4.97 4.48 3.98
N LEU A 254 5.03 4.21 2.68
CA LEU A 254 5.44 2.91 2.14
C LEU A 254 6.96 2.85 1.80
N ILE A 255 7.75 3.86 2.16
CA ILE A 255 9.20 3.94 1.93
C ILE A 255 9.99 3.79 3.25
N CYS A 256 9.29 3.81 4.40
CA CYS A 256 9.90 3.59 5.71
C CYS A 256 10.02 2.12 6.08
#